data_279cd8831c04906fd8c05343691782e3
#
_entry.id   279cd8831c04906fd8c05343691782e3
#
_cell.length_a   1.000
_cell.length_b   1.000
_cell.length_c   1.000
_cell.angle_alpha   90.00
_cell.angle_beta   90.00
_cell.angle_gamma   90.00
#
_symmetry.space_group_name_H-M   'P 1'
#
loop_
_entity.id
_entity.type
_entity.pdbx_description
1 polymer ?
#
loop_
_entity_poly.entity_id
_entity_poly.type
_entity_poly.pdbx_seq_one_letter_code
_entity_poly.pdbx_strand_id
1 'polypeptide(L)'
;MIKHFPKYYGYFGSPEIEYAGQTIVSHNRLLKTMPGVDGIKTGYTAQAGFTLAASALRDGRRLIAVVLGGPSTLTRDENVRALLEAGFDVMKSRAIGLKTTVAANLNEPNDFASLESATAIEQGSGDDGTEGPLPPLPPPPPVQRKR
;
A
#
# COMPACT_ATOMS: atom_id res chain seq x y z
N MET A 1 -7.09 5.43 -13.99
CA MET A 1 -5.77 6.06 -13.91
C MET A 1 -4.77 5.36 -14.83
N ILE A 2 -4.31 4.14 -14.53
CA ILE A 2 -3.24 3.43 -15.26
C ILE A 2 -3.50 3.41 -16.77
N LYS A 3 -4.70 3.02 -17.20
CA LYS A 3 -5.06 2.86 -18.61
C LYS A 3 -5.33 4.20 -19.32
N HIS A 4 -6.01 5.13 -18.66
CA HIS A 4 -6.51 6.35 -19.31
C HIS A 4 -5.64 7.59 -19.06
N PHE A 5 -4.83 7.57 -17.99
CA PHE A 5 -3.99 8.68 -17.59
C PHE A 5 -2.58 8.22 -17.19
N PRO A 6 -1.87 7.45 -18.05
CA PRO A 6 -0.56 6.87 -17.70
C PRO A 6 0.47 7.94 -17.35
N LYS A 7 0.40 9.11 -18.00
CA LYS A 7 1.30 10.25 -17.72
C LYS A 7 1.25 10.73 -16.28
N TYR A 8 0.06 10.68 -15.66
CA TYR A 8 -0.15 11.13 -14.28
C TYR A 8 0.03 9.99 -13.27
N TYR A 9 0.00 8.74 -13.73
CA TYR A 9 0.12 7.61 -12.84
C TYR A 9 1.46 7.56 -12.10
N GLY A 10 2.53 8.05 -12.71
CA GLY A 10 3.86 8.11 -12.10
C GLY A 10 3.92 8.85 -10.76
N TYR A 11 3.04 9.80 -10.52
CA TYR A 11 2.97 10.51 -9.23
C TYR A 11 2.64 9.61 -8.05
N PHE A 12 1.92 8.51 -8.26
CA PHE A 12 1.58 7.57 -7.20
C PHE A 12 2.75 6.69 -6.77
N GLY A 13 3.77 6.59 -7.62
CA GLY A 13 5.01 5.84 -7.36
C GLY A 13 6.10 6.67 -6.70
N SER A 14 5.88 7.96 -6.44
CA SER A 14 6.88 8.81 -5.79
C SER A 14 6.97 8.50 -4.30
N PRO A 15 8.12 7.99 -3.79
CA PRO A 15 8.27 7.67 -2.38
C PRO A 15 8.35 8.92 -1.50
N GLU A 16 8.75 10.05 -2.09
CA GLU A 16 8.79 11.37 -1.46
C GLU A 16 8.71 12.46 -2.52
N ILE A 17 8.26 13.64 -2.13
CA ILE A 17 8.20 14.83 -2.97
C ILE A 17 8.67 16.06 -2.19
N GLU A 18 9.30 17.00 -2.89
CA GLU A 18 9.58 18.32 -2.36
C GLU A 18 8.41 19.26 -2.65
N TYR A 19 7.86 19.87 -1.61
CA TYR A 19 6.77 20.84 -1.73
C TYR A 19 6.94 21.99 -0.74
N ALA A 20 6.95 23.22 -1.22
CA ALA A 20 7.12 24.42 -0.41
C ALA A 20 8.34 24.38 0.53
N GLY A 21 9.45 23.77 0.09
CA GLY A 21 10.69 23.65 0.86
C GLY A 21 10.64 22.56 1.94
N GLN A 22 9.64 21.68 1.90
CA GLN A 22 9.52 20.54 2.81
C GLN A 22 9.50 19.23 2.03
N THR A 23 10.17 18.21 2.55
CA THR A 23 10.10 16.85 2.03
C THR A 23 8.87 16.16 2.61
N ILE A 24 7.93 15.78 1.74
CA ILE A 24 6.74 15.01 2.11
C ILE A 24 7.00 13.55 1.71
N VAL A 25 7.02 12.66 2.71
CA VAL A 25 7.26 11.22 2.52
C VAL A 25 5.92 10.50 2.32
N SER A 26 5.90 9.56 1.39
CA SER A 26 4.73 8.72 1.16
C SER A 26 4.50 7.76 2.32
N HIS A 27 3.25 7.63 2.76
CA HIS A 27 2.84 6.63 3.75
C HIS A 27 2.78 5.19 3.18
N ASN A 28 2.95 5.03 1.88
CA ASN A 28 3.11 3.72 1.26
C ASN A 28 4.59 3.29 1.31
N ARG A 29 4.98 2.63 2.40
CA ARG A 29 6.36 2.17 2.60
C ARG A 29 6.81 1.12 1.58
N LEU A 30 5.87 0.41 0.94
CA LEU A 30 6.19 -0.59 -0.08
C LEU A 30 6.84 0.02 -1.32
N LEU A 31 6.67 1.33 -1.59
CA LEU A 31 7.37 2.03 -2.65
C LEU A 31 8.90 1.97 -2.50
N LYS A 32 9.40 1.94 -1.26
CA LYS A 32 10.85 1.84 -0.96
C LYS A 32 11.30 0.41 -0.66
N THR A 33 10.38 -0.47 -0.21
CA THR A 33 10.75 -1.77 0.38
C THR A 33 10.33 -2.99 -0.45
N MET A 34 9.57 -2.80 -1.53
CA MET A 34 9.10 -3.90 -2.37
C MET A 34 9.34 -3.60 -3.85
N PRO A 35 10.22 -4.36 -4.54
CA PRO A 35 10.51 -4.15 -5.96
C PRO A 35 9.27 -4.24 -6.83
N GLY A 36 9.15 -3.29 -7.77
CA GLY A 36 8.05 -3.21 -8.72
C GLY A 36 6.79 -2.50 -8.23
N VAL A 37 6.69 -2.17 -6.94
CA VAL A 37 5.57 -1.37 -6.42
C VAL A 37 5.69 0.07 -6.95
N ASP A 38 4.59 0.56 -7.55
CA ASP A 38 4.51 1.87 -8.20
C ASP A 38 3.24 2.67 -7.86
N GLY A 39 2.58 2.34 -6.77
CA GLY A 39 1.39 3.04 -6.26
C GLY A 39 0.63 2.17 -5.25
N ILE A 40 -0.56 2.57 -4.79
CA ILE A 40 -1.40 3.66 -5.30
C ILE A 40 -1.77 4.61 -4.15
N LYS A 41 -2.52 4.13 -3.10
CA LYS A 41 -3.06 4.99 -2.05
C LYS A 41 -3.22 4.27 -0.72
N THR A 42 -2.73 4.91 0.33
CA THR A 42 -3.01 4.53 1.73
C THR A 42 -4.26 5.26 2.24
N GLY A 43 -4.85 4.74 3.29
CA GLY A 43 -5.93 5.40 4.02
C GLY A 43 -6.02 4.88 5.45
N TYR A 44 -6.56 5.72 6.33
CA TYR A 44 -6.86 5.36 7.70
C TYR A 44 -8.08 6.12 8.21
N THR A 45 -8.94 5.43 8.92
CA THR A 45 -9.92 6.02 9.84
C THR A 45 -10.06 5.12 11.06
N ALA A 46 -10.41 5.67 12.20
CA ALA A 46 -10.61 4.88 13.42
C ALA A 46 -11.63 3.73 13.24
N GLN A 47 -12.61 3.91 12.38
CA GLN A 47 -13.64 2.90 12.09
C GLN A 47 -13.21 1.88 11.05
N ALA A 48 -12.43 2.29 10.03
CA ALA A 48 -12.06 1.44 8.89
C ALA A 48 -10.68 0.79 9.05
N GLY A 49 -9.90 1.16 10.06
CA GLY A 49 -8.52 0.71 10.21
C GLY A 49 -7.58 1.19 9.10
N PHE A 50 -6.38 0.64 9.07
CA PHE A 50 -5.38 0.96 8.04
C PHE A 50 -5.71 0.28 6.73
N THR A 51 -5.66 1.03 5.63
CA THR A 51 -5.98 0.53 4.29
C THR A 51 -4.85 0.85 3.31
N LEU A 52 -4.68 -0.01 2.29
CA LEU A 52 -3.75 0.22 1.20
C LEU A 52 -4.27 -0.44 -0.07
N ALA A 53 -4.38 0.35 -1.13
CA ALA A 53 -4.41 -0.15 -2.49
C ALA A 53 -3.02 0.00 -3.08
N ALA A 54 -2.34 -1.10 -3.37
CA ALA A 54 -1.02 -1.10 -3.98
C ALA A 54 -1.06 -1.72 -5.37
N SER A 55 -0.19 -1.22 -6.25
CA SER A 55 0.07 -1.78 -7.56
C SER A 55 1.53 -2.12 -7.68
N ALA A 56 1.81 -3.25 -8.32
CA ALA A 56 3.16 -3.67 -8.66
C ALA A 56 3.24 -4.17 -10.11
N LEU A 57 4.33 -3.83 -10.78
CA LEU A 57 4.65 -4.27 -12.13
C LEU A 57 5.94 -5.10 -12.09
N ARG A 58 5.87 -6.37 -12.51
CA ARG A 58 7.04 -7.26 -12.67
C ARG A 58 6.92 -8.04 -13.97
N ASP A 59 7.99 -8.15 -14.72
CA ASP A 59 8.07 -8.91 -15.99
C ASP A 59 6.92 -8.57 -16.96
N GLY A 60 6.58 -7.27 -17.08
CA GLY A 60 5.50 -6.76 -17.90
C GLY A 60 4.07 -7.07 -17.39
N ARG A 61 3.94 -7.72 -16.24
CA ARG A 61 2.65 -8.09 -15.63
C ARG A 61 2.35 -7.21 -14.44
N ARG A 62 1.15 -6.65 -14.41
CA ARG A 62 0.68 -5.78 -13.32
C ARG A 62 -0.31 -6.48 -12.44
N LEU A 63 -0.11 -6.35 -11.14
CA LEU A 63 -1.07 -6.74 -10.11
C LEU A 63 -1.50 -5.53 -9.29
N ILE A 64 -2.71 -5.62 -8.75
CA ILE A 64 -3.24 -4.68 -7.77
C ILE A 64 -3.73 -5.50 -6.59
N ALA A 65 -3.24 -5.16 -5.39
CA ALA A 65 -3.71 -5.72 -4.14
C ALA A 65 -4.39 -4.61 -3.31
N VAL A 66 -5.47 -4.96 -2.63
CA VAL A 66 -6.19 -4.05 -1.74
C VAL A 66 -6.39 -4.73 -0.40
N VAL A 67 -5.91 -4.09 0.66
CA VAL A 67 -6.13 -4.49 2.04
C VAL A 67 -6.95 -3.41 2.74
N LEU A 68 -7.98 -3.83 3.45
CA LEU A 68 -8.87 -2.98 4.24
C LEU A 68 -8.87 -3.48 5.68
N GLY A 69 -8.99 -2.58 6.65
CA GLY A 69 -9.19 -2.96 8.05
C GLY A 69 -7.93 -3.50 8.75
N GLY A 70 -6.74 -3.18 8.27
CA GLY A 70 -5.51 -3.58 8.96
C GLY A 70 -5.42 -2.95 10.37
N PRO A 71 -4.93 -3.69 11.38
CA PRO A 71 -4.79 -3.17 12.73
C PRO A 71 -3.64 -2.17 12.86
N SER A 72 -2.63 -2.24 11.99
CA SER A 72 -1.49 -1.33 11.98
C SER A 72 -0.98 -1.09 10.55
N THR A 73 -0.14 -0.07 10.38
CA THR A 73 0.54 0.18 9.11
C THR A 73 1.45 -0.99 8.73
N LEU A 74 2.12 -1.61 9.71
CA LEU A 74 3.02 -2.73 9.47
C LEU A 74 2.27 -3.95 8.94
N THR A 75 1.25 -4.40 9.67
CA THR A 75 0.43 -5.57 9.28
C THR A 75 -0.25 -5.35 7.94
N ARG A 76 -0.75 -4.13 7.68
CA ARG A 76 -1.32 -3.75 6.38
C ARG A 76 -0.30 -3.94 5.24
N ASP A 77 0.93 -3.44 5.42
CA ASP A 77 1.98 -3.52 4.40
C ASP A 77 2.43 -4.97 4.19
N GLU A 78 2.55 -5.77 5.25
CA GLU A 78 2.89 -7.19 5.17
C GLU A 78 1.81 -7.98 4.43
N ASN A 79 0.54 -7.74 4.73
CA ASN A 79 -0.58 -8.40 4.03
C ASN A 79 -0.60 -8.04 2.54
N VAL A 80 -0.36 -6.77 2.20
CA VAL A 80 -0.28 -6.35 0.78
C VAL A 80 0.91 -7.01 0.09
N ARG A 81 2.06 -7.08 0.76
CA ARG A 81 3.25 -7.77 0.25
C ARG A 81 2.95 -9.23 -0.03
N ALA A 82 2.39 -9.95 0.93
CA ALA A 82 2.03 -11.36 0.79
C ALA A 82 1.07 -11.60 -0.38
N LEU A 83 0.03 -10.78 -0.51
CA LEU A 83 -0.92 -10.86 -1.63
C LEU A 83 -0.26 -10.63 -2.99
N LEU A 84 0.63 -9.65 -3.11
CA LEU A 84 1.33 -9.37 -4.37
C LEU A 84 2.30 -10.49 -4.73
N GLU A 85 3.08 -11.02 -3.76
CA GLU A 85 4.00 -12.14 -4.00
C GLU A 85 3.22 -13.40 -4.43
N ALA A 86 2.19 -13.80 -3.67
CA ALA A 86 1.35 -14.94 -4.03
C ALA A 86 0.70 -14.76 -5.41
N GLY A 87 0.27 -13.53 -5.72
CA GLY A 87 -0.30 -13.22 -7.03
C GLY A 87 0.71 -13.39 -8.18
N PHE A 88 1.95 -12.94 -8.00
CA PHE A 88 3.01 -13.15 -9.00
C PHE A 88 3.38 -14.62 -9.14
N ASP A 89 3.40 -15.39 -8.06
CA ASP A 89 3.68 -16.83 -8.10
C ASP A 89 2.55 -17.61 -8.81
N VAL A 90 1.29 -17.22 -8.60
CA VAL A 90 0.16 -17.74 -9.39
C VAL A 90 0.35 -17.44 -10.88
N MET A 91 0.78 -16.22 -11.22
CA MET A 91 0.99 -15.86 -12.63
C MET A 91 2.14 -16.65 -13.26
N LYS A 92 3.24 -16.90 -12.52
CA LYS A 92 4.36 -17.75 -12.97
C LYS A 92 3.90 -19.20 -13.16
N SER A 93 3.21 -19.77 -12.17
CA SER A 93 2.70 -21.15 -12.22
C SER A 93 1.74 -21.35 -13.40
N ARG A 94 0.84 -20.42 -13.63
CA ARG A 94 -0.10 -20.47 -14.78
C ARG A 94 0.61 -20.36 -16.13
N ALA A 95 1.71 -19.63 -16.21
CA ALA A 95 2.49 -19.53 -17.43
C ALA A 95 3.13 -20.87 -17.86
N ILE A 96 3.35 -21.78 -16.93
CA ILE A 96 3.86 -23.15 -17.19
C ILE A 96 2.76 -24.22 -17.11
N GLY A 97 1.48 -23.82 -17.18
CA GLY A 97 0.33 -24.70 -17.24
C GLY A 97 -0.16 -25.25 -15.89
N LEU A 98 0.42 -24.82 -14.77
CA LEU A 98 -0.06 -25.23 -13.44
C LEU A 98 -1.28 -24.43 -13.02
N LYS A 99 -2.34 -25.13 -12.59
CA LYS A 99 -3.55 -24.51 -12.03
C LYS A 99 -3.34 -24.29 -10.54
N THR A 100 -3.28 -23.02 -10.13
CA THR A 100 -3.16 -22.65 -8.72
C THR A 100 -3.95 -21.35 -8.45
N THR A 101 -4.17 -21.06 -7.18
CA THR A 101 -4.91 -19.87 -6.71
C THR A 101 -4.05 -19.04 -5.77
N VAL A 102 -4.43 -17.79 -5.53
CA VAL A 102 -3.75 -16.93 -4.56
C VAL A 102 -3.82 -17.55 -3.16
N ALA A 103 -4.99 -18.04 -2.73
CA ALA A 103 -5.16 -18.68 -1.43
C ALA A 103 -4.24 -19.88 -1.22
N ALA A 104 -4.00 -20.69 -2.26
CA ALA A 104 -3.09 -21.84 -2.18
C ALA A 104 -1.60 -21.42 -2.10
N ASN A 105 -1.27 -20.19 -2.47
CA ASN A 105 0.11 -19.67 -2.42
C ASN A 105 0.33 -18.67 -1.27
N LEU A 106 -0.73 -18.20 -0.64
CA LEU A 106 -0.64 -17.63 0.68
C LEU A 106 -0.41 -18.83 1.59
N ASN A 107 0.77 -18.99 2.16
CA ASN A 107 1.00 -19.92 3.26
C ASN A 107 0.22 -19.39 4.48
N GLU A 108 -1.10 -19.34 4.38
CA GLU A 108 -1.91 -19.10 5.55
C GLU A 108 -1.84 -20.34 6.43
N PRO A 109 -1.30 -20.24 7.64
CA PRO A 109 -1.83 -21.07 8.69
C PRO A 109 -3.33 -20.77 8.70
N ASN A 110 -4.19 -21.81 8.68
CA ASN A 110 -5.64 -21.71 8.71
C ASN A 110 -6.18 -21.07 10.02
N ASP A 111 -5.66 -19.93 10.42
CA ASP A 111 -5.89 -19.30 11.70
C ASP A 111 -6.34 -17.86 11.54
N PHE A 112 -7.50 -17.67 10.94
CA PHE A 112 -8.32 -16.51 11.27
C PHE A 112 -8.68 -16.46 12.77
N ALA A 113 -8.60 -17.59 13.47
CA ALA A 113 -8.77 -17.68 14.92
C ALA A 113 -7.64 -17.02 15.74
N SER A 114 -6.44 -16.90 15.17
CA SER A 114 -5.29 -16.28 15.88
C SER A 114 -5.34 -14.74 15.86
N LEU A 115 -6.16 -14.12 15.03
CA LEU A 115 -6.29 -12.66 15.01
C LEU A 115 -7.11 -12.12 16.21
N GLU A 116 -7.99 -12.93 16.79
CA GLU A 116 -8.72 -12.53 18.00
C GLU A 116 -7.84 -12.60 19.25
N SER A 117 -6.81 -13.46 19.26
CA SER A 117 -5.88 -13.55 20.40
C SER A 117 -4.75 -12.51 20.36
N ALA A 118 -4.40 -11.98 19.19
CA ALA A 118 -3.38 -10.94 19.07
C ALA A 118 -3.88 -9.57 19.57
N THR A 119 -5.18 -9.31 19.54
CA THR A 119 -5.78 -8.10 20.08
C THR A 119 -5.74 -8.00 21.61
N ALA A 120 -5.43 -9.10 22.30
CA ALA A 120 -5.40 -9.14 23.78
C ALA A 120 -4.00 -8.87 24.38
N ILE A 121 -2.93 -8.81 23.59
CA ILE A 121 -1.54 -8.73 24.10
C ILE A 121 -0.88 -7.37 23.85
N GLU A 122 -1.38 -6.53 22.97
CA GLU A 122 -0.81 -5.19 22.71
C GLU A 122 -1.49 -4.04 23.47
N GLN A 123 -1.83 -4.24 24.72
CA GLN A 123 -2.01 -3.13 25.68
C GLN A 123 -0.70 -2.90 26.45
N GLY A 124 0.38 -2.50 25.75
CA GLY A 124 1.60 -2.21 26.47
C GLY A 124 2.81 -2.01 25.60
N SER A 125 2.89 -0.91 24.97
CA SER A 125 4.01 0.02 24.78
C SER A 125 3.76 0.83 23.51
N GLY A 126 3.38 2.07 23.72
CA GLY A 126 3.08 2.97 22.64
C GLY A 126 4.33 3.35 21.89
N ASP A 127 4.41 2.92 20.67
CA ASP A 127 4.86 3.78 19.58
C ASP A 127 3.66 3.90 18.64
N ASP A 128 2.74 4.72 19.10
CA ASP A 128 1.59 5.20 18.38
C ASP A 128 2.11 6.06 17.25
N GLY A 129 2.39 5.43 16.11
CA GLY A 129 2.51 6.11 14.84
C GLY A 129 1.14 6.66 14.45
N THR A 130 0.52 7.43 15.32
CA THR A 130 -0.65 8.25 15.02
C THR A 130 -0.24 9.15 13.88
N GLU A 131 -0.66 8.80 12.67
CA GLU A 131 -0.81 9.76 11.60
C GLU A 131 -1.79 10.83 12.13
N GLY A 132 -1.26 11.82 12.84
CA GLY A 132 -2.02 13.00 13.20
C GLY A 132 -2.64 13.60 11.96
N PRO A 133 -3.71 14.36 12.05
CA PRO A 133 -4.28 15.04 10.91
C PRO A 133 -3.15 15.80 10.21
N LEU A 134 -2.98 15.53 8.91
CA LEU A 134 -2.00 16.26 8.09
C LEU A 134 -2.20 17.75 8.32
N PRO A 135 -1.13 18.52 8.53
CA PRO A 135 -1.25 19.97 8.62
C PRO A 135 -1.98 20.49 7.37
N PRO A 136 -2.82 21.50 7.50
CA PRO A 136 -3.52 22.07 6.36
C PRO A 136 -2.50 22.47 5.30
N LEU A 137 -2.79 22.09 4.05
CA LEU A 137 -1.95 22.44 2.91
C LEU A 137 -1.77 23.96 2.88
N PRO A 138 -0.55 24.46 2.69
CA PRO A 138 -0.34 25.90 2.48
C PRO A 138 -1.18 26.36 1.28
N PRO A 139 -1.68 27.60 1.29
CA PRO A 139 -2.46 28.14 0.19
C PRO A 139 -1.62 28.10 -1.10
N PRO A 140 -2.25 27.82 -2.25
CA PRO A 140 -1.55 27.79 -3.52
C PRO A 140 -0.87 29.17 -3.78
N PRO A 141 0.30 29.17 -4.41
CA PRO A 141 1.00 30.41 -4.74
C PRO A 141 0.08 31.29 -5.65
N PRO A 142 0.15 32.61 -5.51
CA PRO A 142 -0.66 33.53 -6.30
C PRO A 142 -0.41 33.32 -7.80
N VAL A 143 -1.50 33.10 -8.54
CA VAL A 143 -1.46 32.95 -9.99
C VAL A 143 -1.01 34.29 -10.59
N GLN A 144 0.23 34.38 -11.06
CA GLN A 144 0.71 35.50 -11.84
C GLN A 144 -0.04 35.50 -13.18
N ARG A 145 -1.07 36.34 -13.31
CA ARG A 145 -1.66 36.60 -14.60
C ARG A 145 -0.65 37.42 -15.41
N LYS A 146 -0.05 36.79 -16.41
CA LYS A 146 0.70 37.54 -17.43
C LYS A 146 -0.27 38.49 -18.13
N ARG A 147 0.07 39.77 -18.11
CA ARG A 147 -0.55 40.77 -18.96
C ARG A 147 -0.08 40.60 -20.39
#